data_9570ead304355f388db74840b28148ad
#
_entry.id   9570ead304355f388db74840b28148ad
#
_cell.length_a   1.000
_cell.length_b   1.000
_cell.length_c   1.000
_cell.angle_alpha   90.00
_cell.angle_beta   90.00
_cell.angle_gamma   90.00
#
_symmetry.space_group_name_H-M   'P 1'
#
loop_
_entity.id
_entity.type
_entity.pdbx_description
1 polymer ?
#
loop_
_entity_poly.entity_id
_entity_poly.type
_entity_poly.pdbx_seq_one_letter_code
_entity_poly.pdbx_strand_id
1 'polypeptide(L)'
;MPVIVQHLTQPSDQDRQDLLKIYADAPQWLLAPFATPDALVEQGLREGRLLTGRFNDRLLGAAWVERDADTWRLSRLCVRRVTRERGVARRLLEEAQRLAILQGAALRLSAPADQPEAAAFAERLGLTLLPA
;
A
#
# COMPACT_ATOMS: atom_id res chain seq x y z
N MET A 1 14.15 -5.83 -11.32
CA MET A 1 13.20 -4.81 -11.79
C MET A 1 13.28 -3.59 -10.87
N PRO A 2 13.78 -2.46 -11.40
CA PRO A 2 13.92 -1.26 -10.57
C PRO A 2 12.57 -0.56 -10.36
N VAL A 3 12.00 -0.74 -9.20
CA VAL A 3 10.74 -0.10 -8.81
C VAL A 3 11.07 1.14 -7.99
N ILE A 4 10.57 2.28 -8.42
CA ILE A 4 10.73 3.53 -7.69
C ILE A 4 9.55 3.71 -6.77
N VAL A 5 9.82 3.81 -5.47
CA VAL A 5 8.78 3.98 -4.46
C VAL A 5 8.72 5.46 -4.08
N GLN A 6 7.53 6.02 -4.14
CA GLN A 6 7.32 7.42 -3.82
C GLN A 6 5.97 7.66 -3.17
N HIS A 7 5.92 8.68 -2.33
CA HIS A 7 4.69 9.18 -1.77
C HIS A 7 4.00 10.02 -2.83
N LEU A 8 2.83 9.59 -3.27
CA LEU A 8 2.15 10.23 -4.38
C LEU A 8 1.33 11.42 -3.90
N THR A 9 1.70 12.63 -4.32
CA THR A 9 1.03 13.86 -3.94
C THR A 9 0.36 14.57 -5.10
N GLN A 10 0.87 14.38 -6.32
CA GLN A 10 0.34 15.04 -7.52
C GLN A 10 0.17 14.01 -8.63
N PRO A 11 -0.91 13.21 -8.57
CA PRO A 11 -1.11 12.17 -9.57
C PRO A 11 -1.47 12.75 -10.93
N SER A 12 -0.92 12.15 -11.98
CA SER A 12 -1.38 12.40 -13.34
C SER A 12 -2.68 11.63 -13.59
N ASP A 13 -3.32 11.88 -14.73
CA ASP A 13 -4.50 11.11 -15.12
C ASP A 13 -4.13 9.63 -15.29
N GLN A 14 -2.95 9.35 -15.85
CA GLN A 14 -2.48 7.97 -15.98
C GLN A 14 -2.26 7.32 -14.62
N ASP A 15 -1.70 8.06 -13.66
CA ASP A 15 -1.50 7.56 -12.30
C ASP A 15 -2.83 7.17 -11.67
N ARG A 16 -3.87 8.00 -11.82
CA ARG A 16 -5.19 7.69 -11.29
C ARG A 16 -5.77 6.42 -11.92
N GLN A 17 -5.63 6.28 -13.22
CA GLN A 17 -6.08 5.08 -13.93
C GLN A 17 -5.34 3.85 -13.45
N ASP A 18 -4.03 3.95 -13.27
CA ASP A 18 -3.21 2.84 -12.77
C ASP A 18 -3.63 2.43 -11.35
N LEU A 19 -3.90 3.41 -10.47
CA LEU A 19 -4.35 3.13 -9.12
C LEU A 19 -5.70 2.40 -9.12
N LEU A 20 -6.62 2.79 -9.99
CA LEU A 20 -7.90 2.12 -10.12
C LEU A 20 -7.72 0.67 -10.57
N LYS A 21 -6.82 0.41 -11.50
CA LYS A 21 -6.52 -0.95 -11.95
C LYS A 21 -5.88 -1.78 -10.85
N ILE A 22 -4.99 -1.18 -10.05
CA ILE A 22 -4.37 -1.86 -8.92
C ILE A 22 -5.44 -2.33 -7.94
N TYR A 23 -6.31 -1.43 -7.51
CA TYR A 23 -7.31 -1.75 -6.49
C TYR A 23 -8.52 -2.51 -7.04
N ALA A 24 -8.70 -2.55 -8.37
CA ALA A 24 -9.67 -3.45 -8.99
C ALA A 24 -9.30 -4.92 -8.80
N ASP A 25 -8.00 -5.20 -8.63
CA ASP A 25 -7.50 -6.56 -8.37
C ASP A 25 -7.54 -6.92 -6.89
N ALA A 26 -7.95 -6.01 -6.02
CA ALA A 26 -7.94 -6.21 -4.57
C ALA A 26 -9.14 -7.02 -4.11
N PRO A 27 -8.99 -7.84 -3.04
CA PRO A 27 -10.14 -8.49 -2.44
C PRO A 27 -11.06 -7.47 -1.76
N GLN A 28 -12.33 -7.84 -1.63
CA GLN A 28 -13.34 -6.95 -1.06
C GLN A 28 -12.96 -6.41 0.32
N TRP A 29 -12.42 -7.27 1.18
CA TRP A 29 -12.06 -6.86 2.54
C TRP A 29 -10.99 -5.75 2.55
N LEU A 30 -10.13 -5.71 1.54
CA LEU A 30 -9.06 -4.71 1.46
C LEU A 30 -9.62 -3.34 1.13
N LEU A 31 -10.74 -3.28 0.40
CA LEU A 31 -11.39 -2.03 0.04
C LEU A 31 -12.28 -1.48 1.16
N ALA A 32 -12.77 -2.33 2.06
CA ALA A 32 -13.72 -1.89 3.08
C ALA A 32 -13.13 -0.76 3.95
N PRO A 33 -13.90 0.24 4.38
CA PRO A 33 -15.35 0.38 4.18
C PRO A 33 -15.76 1.04 2.86
N PHE A 34 -14.82 1.24 1.94
CA PHE A 34 -15.13 1.87 0.67
C PHE A 34 -15.87 0.89 -0.25
N ALA A 35 -16.87 1.39 -0.97
CA ALA A 35 -17.66 0.56 -1.87
C ALA A 35 -16.95 0.28 -3.19
N THR A 36 -16.05 1.17 -3.62
CA THR A 36 -15.38 1.09 -4.92
C THR A 36 -13.91 1.44 -4.81
N PRO A 37 -13.09 0.98 -5.77
CA PRO A 37 -11.70 1.45 -5.86
C PRO A 37 -11.59 2.97 -5.99
N ASP A 38 -12.50 3.61 -6.72
CA ASP A 38 -12.52 5.07 -6.88
C ASP A 38 -12.58 5.78 -5.54
N ALA A 39 -13.49 5.36 -4.67
CA ALA A 39 -13.67 6.00 -3.37
C ALA A 39 -12.41 5.85 -2.51
N LEU A 40 -11.80 4.67 -2.51
CA LEU A 40 -10.58 4.40 -1.76
C LEU A 40 -9.43 5.27 -2.26
N VAL A 41 -9.23 5.33 -3.56
CA VAL A 41 -8.13 6.07 -4.18
C VAL A 41 -8.27 7.57 -3.91
N GLU A 42 -9.47 8.12 -4.11
CA GLU A 42 -9.68 9.55 -3.90
C GLU A 42 -9.48 9.95 -2.43
N GLN A 43 -9.93 9.12 -1.51
CA GLN A 43 -9.72 9.40 -0.08
C GLN A 43 -8.23 9.32 0.27
N GLY A 44 -7.52 8.32 -0.24
CA GLY A 44 -6.09 8.19 0.00
C GLY A 44 -5.29 9.37 -0.53
N LEU A 45 -5.64 9.85 -1.71
CA LEU A 45 -5.01 11.02 -2.29
C LEU A 45 -5.30 12.28 -1.47
N ARG A 46 -6.55 12.45 -1.05
CA ARG A 46 -6.98 13.61 -0.26
C ARG A 46 -6.26 13.68 1.07
N GLU A 47 -6.05 12.54 1.70
CA GLU A 47 -5.40 12.47 3.00
C GLU A 47 -3.87 12.33 2.92
N GLY A 48 -3.31 12.28 1.71
CA GLY A 48 -1.86 12.18 1.52
C GLY A 48 -1.29 10.87 2.03
N ARG A 49 -2.02 9.76 1.90
CA ARG A 49 -1.62 8.46 2.46
C ARG A 49 -1.07 7.46 1.46
N LEU A 50 -1.08 7.78 0.16
CA LEU A 50 -0.69 6.81 -0.85
C LEU A 50 0.81 6.76 -1.06
N LEU A 51 1.36 5.57 -0.86
CA LEU A 51 2.73 5.21 -1.22
C LEU A 51 2.63 4.31 -2.44
N THR A 52 3.39 4.61 -3.50
CA THR A 52 3.25 3.91 -4.77
C THR A 52 4.58 3.35 -5.27
N GLY A 53 4.49 2.27 -6.02
CA GLY A 53 5.63 1.68 -6.72
C GLY A 53 5.49 1.87 -8.22
N ARG A 54 6.47 2.54 -8.82
CA ARG A 54 6.48 2.90 -10.24
C ARG A 54 7.59 2.16 -10.97
N PHE A 55 7.26 1.64 -12.14
CA PHE A 55 8.22 1.02 -13.04
C PHE A 55 7.86 1.43 -14.48
N ASN A 56 8.84 1.95 -15.21
CA ASN A 56 8.66 2.43 -16.58
C ASN A 56 7.42 3.35 -16.69
N ASP A 57 7.39 4.37 -15.85
CA ASP A 57 6.34 5.40 -15.82
C ASP A 57 4.95 4.92 -15.45
N ARG A 58 4.77 3.64 -15.09
CA ARG A 58 3.46 3.10 -14.71
C ARG A 58 3.47 2.65 -13.25
N LEU A 59 2.38 2.90 -12.56
CA LEU A 59 2.23 2.41 -11.19
C LEU A 59 1.82 0.94 -11.22
N LEU A 60 2.53 0.11 -10.48
CA LEU A 60 2.27 -1.33 -10.40
C LEU A 60 1.75 -1.76 -9.04
N GLY A 61 1.95 -0.96 -8.02
CA GLY A 61 1.51 -1.27 -6.67
C GLY A 61 1.31 -0.02 -5.85
N ALA A 62 0.56 -0.14 -4.77
CA ALA A 62 0.28 0.97 -3.87
C ALA A 62 -0.08 0.46 -2.49
N ALA A 63 0.02 1.35 -1.51
CA ALA A 63 -0.39 1.10 -0.14
C ALA A 63 -0.78 2.42 0.51
N TRP A 64 -1.54 2.33 1.60
CA TRP A 64 -1.80 3.48 2.46
C TRP A 64 -0.81 3.44 3.61
N VAL A 65 -0.27 4.60 3.98
CA VAL A 65 0.60 4.72 5.13
C VAL A 65 0.06 5.84 6.03
N GLU A 66 -0.31 5.47 7.26
CA GLU A 66 -0.68 6.44 8.29
C GLU A 66 0.53 6.67 9.17
N ARG A 67 0.92 7.94 9.33
CA ARG A 67 2.13 8.32 10.06
C ARG A 67 1.79 8.94 11.39
N ASP A 68 1.97 8.15 12.45
CA ASP A 68 1.92 8.67 13.82
C ASP A 68 3.35 8.92 14.29
N ALA A 69 3.51 9.54 15.46
CA ALA A 69 4.82 9.96 15.93
C ALA A 69 5.83 8.82 16.07
N ASP A 70 5.39 7.67 16.60
CA ASP A 70 6.27 6.55 16.88
C ASP A 70 5.86 5.24 16.17
N THR A 71 4.73 5.24 15.50
CA THR A 71 4.22 4.05 14.81
C THR A 71 3.61 4.46 13.48
N TRP A 72 4.14 3.86 12.41
CA TRP A 72 3.57 4.01 11.08
C TRP A 72 2.75 2.76 10.77
N ARG A 73 1.56 2.95 10.23
CA ARG A 73 0.64 1.86 9.88
C ARG A 73 0.50 1.76 8.38
N LEU A 74 0.94 0.65 7.83
CA LEU A 74 0.78 0.36 6.41
C LEU A 74 -0.45 -0.54 6.25
N SER A 75 -1.34 -0.16 5.36
CA SER A 75 -2.55 -0.92 5.06
C SER A 75 -2.83 -0.88 3.56
N ARG A 76 -3.79 -1.67 3.11
CA ARG A 76 -4.27 -1.66 1.74
C ARG A 76 -3.17 -1.84 0.70
N LEU A 77 -2.17 -2.67 1.03
CA LEU A 77 -1.10 -3.00 0.09
C LEU A 77 -1.65 -3.89 -1.01
N CYS A 78 -1.54 -3.44 -2.23
CA CYS A 78 -2.04 -4.17 -3.39
C CYS A 78 -1.13 -3.96 -4.58
N VAL A 79 -0.89 -5.03 -5.33
CA VAL A 79 -0.06 -5.03 -6.52
C VAL A 79 -0.89 -5.58 -7.67
N ARG A 80 -0.72 -5.02 -8.85
CA ARG A 80 -1.43 -5.54 -10.03
C ARG A 80 -1.16 -7.02 -10.20
N ARG A 81 -2.23 -7.77 -10.50
CA ARG A 81 -2.14 -9.23 -10.61
C ARG A 81 -1.05 -9.67 -11.58
N VAL A 82 -0.93 -8.99 -12.72
CA VAL A 82 0.04 -9.34 -13.75
C VAL A 82 1.50 -9.14 -13.33
N THR A 83 1.73 -8.40 -12.24
CA THR A 83 3.08 -8.12 -11.75
C THR A 83 3.36 -8.74 -10.39
N ARG A 84 2.46 -9.56 -9.87
CA ARG A 84 2.66 -10.23 -8.59
C ARG A 84 3.86 -11.18 -8.67
N GLU A 85 4.53 -11.36 -7.54
CA GLU A 85 5.75 -12.19 -7.42
C GLU A 85 6.96 -11.60 -8.15
N ARG A 86 6.90 -10.32 -8.55
CA ARG A 86 8.03 -9.63 -9.15
C ARG A 86 8.70 -8.65 -8.19
N GLY A 87 8.38 -8.75 -6.90
CA GLY A 87 9.05 -7.98 -5.88
C GLY A 87 8.51 -6.57 -5.65
N VAL A 88 7.39 -6.20 -6.26
CA VAL A 88 6.82 -4.86 -6.09
C VAL A 88 6.37 -4.64 -4.65
N ALA A 89 5.64 -5.60 -4.06
CA ALA A 89 5.17 -5.48 -2.68
C ALA A 89 6.34 -5.41 -1.70
N ARG A 90 7.36 -6.24 -1.91
CA ARG A 90 8.55 -6.23 -1.07
C ARG A 90 9.26 -4.89 -1.14
N ARG A 91 9.39 -4.33 -2.34
CA ARG A 91 10.07 -3.05 -2.52
C ARG A 91 9.31 -1.91 -1.84
N LEU A 92 7.96 -1.91 -1.95
CA LEU A 92 7.12 -0.95 -1.24
C LEU A 92 7.34 -1.04 0.26
N LEU A 93 7.35 -2.26 0.78
CA LEU A 93 7.53 -2.50 2.21
C LEU A 93 8.91 -2.07 2.70
N GLU A 94 9.96 -2.44 1.97
CA GLU A 94 11.33 -2.07 2.33
C GLU A 94 11.49 -0.56 2.42
N GLU A 95 10.94 0.16 1.45
CA GLU A 95 11.03 1.60 1.44
C GLU A 95 10.20 2.24 2.54
N ALA A 96 9.00 1.70 2.81
CA ALA A 96 8.18 2.19 3.92
C ALA A 96 8.91 2.00 5.26
N GLN A 97 9.57 0.86 5.45
CA GLN A 97 10.37 0.62 6.65
C GLN A 97 11.53 1.60 6.77
N ARG A 98 12.24 1.83 5.67
CA ARG A 98 13.37 2.76 5.66
C ARG A 98 12.91 4.16 6.06
N LEU A 99 11.81 4.63 5.48
CA LEU A 99 11.27 5.95 5.78
C LEU A 99 10.79 6.06 7.23
N ALA A 100 10.15 5.02 7.74
CA ALA A 100 9.69 5.00 9.13
C ALA A 100 10.87 5.08 10.09
N ILE A 101 11.92 4.29 9.86
CA ILE A 101 13.12 4.28 10.70
C ILE A 101 13.79 5.66 10.70
N LEU A 102 13.86 6.32 9.54
CA LEU A 102 14.42 7.66 9.44
C LEU A 102 13.66 8.68 10.28
N GLN A 103 12.36 8.45 10.51
CA GLN A 103 11.54 9.32 11.34
C GLN A 103 11.43 8.84 12.79
N GLY A 104 12.19 7.81 13.16
CA GLY A 104 12.16 7.27 14.50
C GLY A 104 10.92 6.46 14.83
N ALA A 105 10.24 5.94 13.82
CA ALA A 105 8.98 5.20 13.97
C ALA A 105 9.16 3.72 13.63
N ALA A 106 8.26 2.90 14.16
CA ALA A 106 8.18 1.48 13.80
C ALA A 106 7.07 1.27 12.79
N LEU A 107 7.32 0.43 11.80
CA LEU A 107 6.31 0.09 10.80
C LEU A 107 5.51 -1.12 11.24
N ARG A 108 4.18 -1.01 11.17
CA ARG A 108 3.25 -2.09 11.46
C ARG A 108 2.30 -2.27 10.27
N LEU A 109 1.84 -3.49 10.06
CA LEU A 109 0.80 -3.77 9.06
C LEU A 109 -0.56 -3.71 9.75
N SER A 110 -1.51 -2.99 9.16
CA SER A 110 -2.86 -2.87 9.69
C SER A 110 -3.86 -3.54 8.76
N ALA A 111 -4.70 -4.42 9.29
CA ALA A 111 -5.72 -5.12 8.52
C ALA A 111 -6.79 -5.65 9.46
N PRO A 112 -8.00 -5.99 8.94
CA PRO A 112 -9.03 -6.60 9.78
C PRO A 112 -8.55 -7.88 10.44
N ALA A 113 -8.82 -8.03 11.73
CA ALA A 113 -8.32 -9.15 12.54
C ALA A 113 -8.89 -10.50 12.10
N ASP A 114 -10.05 -10.51 11.45
CA ASP A 114 -10.73 -11.72 11.00
C ASP A 114 -10.31 -12.18 9.60
N GLN A 115 -9.24 -11.60 9.04
CA GLN A 115 -8.75 -11.96 7.71
C GLN A 115 -7.48 -12.80 7.80
N PRO A 116 -7.58 -14.13 7.62
CA PRO A 116 -6.40 -15.00 7.71
C PRO A 116 -5.36 -14.69 6.62
N GLU A 117 -5.78 -14.18 5.48
CA GLU A 117 -4.85 -13.78 4.41
C GLU A 117 -3.93 -12.65 4.87
N ALA A 118 -4.47 -11.69 5.62
CA ALA A 118 -3.68 -10.59 6.14
C ALA A 118 -2.65 -11.07 7.17
N ALA A 119 -3.03 -11.99 8.04
CA ALA A 119 -2.13 -12.56 9.03
C ALA A 119 -0.98 -13.33 8.36
N ALA A 120 -1.31 -14.15 7.37
CA ALA A 120 -0.30 -14.90 6.61
C ALA A 120 0.65 -13.97 5.88
N PHE A 121 0.13 -12.89 5.31
CA PHE A 121 0.92 -11.88 4.61
C PHE A 121 1.88 -11.17 5.55
N ALA A 122 1.40 -10.75 6.73
CA ALA A 122 2.23 -10.11 7.74
C ALA A 122 3.36 -11.04 8.19
N GLU A 123 3.06 -12.32 8.40
CA GLU A 123 4.05 -13.31 8.79
C GLU A 123 5.15 -13.46 7.73
N ARG A 124 4.75 -13.56 6.47
CA ARG A 124 5.73 -13.67 5.37
C ARG A 124 6.64 -12.46 5.28
N LEU A 125 6.15 -11.28 5.63
CA LEU A 125 6.91 -10.05 5.55
C LEU A 125 7.65 -9.71 6.85
N GLY A 126 7.45 -10.50 7.91
CA GLY A 126 8.09 -10.25 9.18
C GLY A 126 7.56 -9.03 9.91
N LEU A 127 6.30 -8.66 9.69
CA LEU A 127 5.69 -7.50 10.31
C LEU A 127 4.69 -7.89 11.39
N THR A 128 4.55 -7.02 12.39
CA THR A 128 3.49 -7.14 13.37
C THR A 128 2.17 -6.69 12.74
N LEU A 129 1.12 -7.50 12.89
CA LEU A 129 -0.21 -7.17 12.43
C LEU A 129 -0.98 -6.46 13.53
N LEU A 130 -1.52 -5.28 13.20
CA LEU A 130 -2.41 -4.55 14.08
C LEU A 130 -3.83 -4.69 13.56
N PRO A 131 -4.80 -5.05 14.41
CA PRO A 131 -6.21 -5.09 13.99
C PRO A 131 -6.67 -3.70 13.57
N ALA A 132 -7.41 -3.66 12.49
CA ALA A 132 -7.98 -2.40 12.01
C ALA A 132 -9.38 -2.20 12.57
#